data_a1527dfd980c94e6dea1359d9830157b
#
_entry.id   a1527dfd980c94e6dea1359d9830157b
#
_cell.length_a   1.000
_cell.length_b   1.000
_cell.length_c   1.000
_cell.angle_alpha   90.00
_cell.angle_beta   90.00
_cell.angle_gamma   90.00
#
_symmetry.space_group_name_H-M   'P 1'
#
loop_
_entity.id
_entity.type
_entity.pdbx_description
1 polymer ?
#
loop_
_entity_poly.entity_id
_entity_poly.type
_entity_poly.pdbx_seq_one_letter_code
_entity_poly.pdbx_strand_id
1 'polypeptide(L)'
;MEKKNFSDIGKVEAIRQLFEVSPFKQKDGTAFLSGEKGGIVRTASRLWLEGIDFDLTYFPLKHLGYKCVVGTVGELYASLARPQSISVRLGISAKLDLPQVTELWNGICAAAEEHHISRADLDLIPSRNGLTISIVSTGLTSPEVSENRKSANSKDLICISGNVGGAFLGMSLLEAEKRKFEKAGDLTGTPDIEKYKMLVGAYLKPEINPDIVSELSDSDIIPSYGYLADRGLADMAKRLNRDSGLGVKLYSNQIPFEGNSFEAGKKLNIDPVAAAMNGGDDFRIVYVVPISKYETFRHDFQTFSIIGHLAKPEVGTVVVTPEGAELPLHAQGWKENE
;
A
#
# COMPACT_ATOMS: atom_id res chain seq x y z
N MET A 1 5.28 -30.99 -13.14
CA MET A 1 5.78 -31.20 -11.77
C MET A 1 4.72 -31.98 -10.99
N GLU A 2 5.10 -33.02 -10.28
CA GLU A 2 4.20 -33.79 -9.45
C GLU A 2 3.64 -32.92 -8.32
N LYS A 3 2.30 -32.95 -8.10
CA LYS A 3 1.68 -32.22 -6.97
C LYS A 3 2.19 -32.82 -5.67
N LYS A 4 2.99 -32.03 -4.92
CA LYS A 4 3.42 -32.40 -3.57
C LYS A 4 2.65 -31.56 -2.56
N ASN A 5 1.88 -32.21 -1.70
CA ASN A 5 1.18 -31.51 -0.62
C ASN A 5 2.16 -31.14 0.49
N PHE A 6 1.89 -30.03 1.18
CA PHE A 6 2.71 -29.59 2.31
C PHE A 6 2.81 -30.61 3.44
N SER A 7 1.73 -31.38 3.67
CA SER A 7 1.69 -32.49 4.63
C SER A 7 2.77 -33.55 4.35
N ASP A 8 3.13 -33.77 3.07
CA ASP A 8 4.04 -34.81 2.65
C ASP A 8 5.50 -34.35 2.69
N ILE A 9 5.72 -33.05 2.59
CA ILE A 9 7.07 -32.44 2.57
C ILE A 9 7.55 -32.11 3.99
N GLY A 10 6.66 -31.61 4.83
CA GLY A 10 6.98 -31.07 6.14
C GLY A 10 7.51 -29.62 6.11
N LYS A 11 7.24 -28.87 7.20
CA LYS A 11 7.53 -27.45 7.30
C LYS A 11 8.98 -27.07 7.06
N VAL A 12 9.91 -27.76 7.71
CA VAL A 12 11.36 -27.43 7.66
C VAL A 12 11.90 -27.58 6.25
N GLU A 13 11.55 -28.68 5.58
CA GLU A 13 11.97 -28.94 4.20
C GLU A 13 11.34 -27.97 3.21
N ALA A 14 10.07 -27.63 3.40
CA ALA A 14 9.39 -26.63 2.57
C ALA A 14 10.07 -25.24 2.68
N ILE A 15 10.40 -24.79 3.88
CA ILE A 15 11.14 -23.53 4.10
C ILE A 15 12.49 -23.59 3.41
N ARG A 16 13.25 -24.68 3.54
CA ARG A 16 14.54 -24.85 2.88
C ARG A 16 14.41 -24.69 1.37
N GLN A 17 13.43 -25.39 0.75
CA GLN A 17 13.19 -25.29 -0.70
C GLN A 17 12.81 -23.88 -1.15
N LEU A 18 12.03 -23.15 -0.36
CA LEU A 18 11.64 -21.76 -0.66
C LEU A 18 12.87 -20.83 -0.61
N PHE A 19 13.78 -21.01 0.32
CA PHE A 19 15.02 -20.23 0.35
C PHE A 19 15.99 -20.58 -0.79
N GLU A 20 15.99 -21.81 -1.30
CA GLU A 20 16.82 -22.19 -2.46
C GLU A 20 16.49 -21.41 -3.74
N VAL A 21 15.22 -20.99 -3.91
CA VAL A 21 14.79 -20.19 -5.06
C VAL A 21 14.71 -18.70 -4.76
N SER A 22 15.18 -18.27 -3.59
CA SER A 22 15.13 -16.88 -3.15
C SER A 22 16.50 -16.20 -3.17
N PRO A 23 16.59 -14.87 -3.27
CA PRO A 23 17.84 -14.12 -3.15
C PRO A 23 18.38 -14.10 -1.71
N PHE A 24 17.60 -14.56 -0.73
CA PHE A 24 17.96 -14.53 0.68
C PHE A 24 18.68 -15.79 1.14
N LYS A 25 19.47 -15.64 2.21
CA LYS A 25 20.05 -16.78 2.92
C LYS A 25 19.15 -17.13 4.10
N GLN A 26 18.74 -18.41 4.18
CA GLN A 26 18.08 -18.91 5.37
C GLN A 26 19.01 -18.76 6.59
N LYS A 27 18.52 -18.09 7.62
CA LYS A 27 19.18 -18.00 8.93
C LYS A 27 18.15 -18.32 10.00
N ASP A 28 18.56 -19.10 10.98
CA ASP A 28 17.76 -19.31 12.18
C ASP A 28 17.82 -18.07 13.05
N GLY A 29 16.66 -17.57 13.47
CA GLY A 29 16.55 -16.47 14.41
C GLY A 29 16.13 -15.13 13.81
N THR A 30 16.29 -14.08 14.59
CA THR A 30 15.80 -12.73 14.32
C THR A 30 16.59 -11.99 13.25
N ALA A 31 15.93 -11.18 12.43
CA ALA A 31 16.59 -10.25 11.53
C ALA A 31 17.40 -9.19 12.31
N PHE A 32 18.65 -9.03 11.96
CA PHE A 32 19.54 -8.06 12.60
C PHE A 32 19.38 -6.69 11.93
N LEU A 33 19.15 -5.65 12.70
CA LEU A 33 19.25 -4.26 12.26
C LEU A 33 20.60 -3.70 12.70
N SER A 34 21.39 -3.25 11.75
CA SER A 34 22.52 -2.37 12.04
C SER A 34 22.02 -0.94 11.79
N GLY A 35 21.77 -0.19 12.86
CA GLY A 35 21.44 1.23 12.76
C GLY A 35 22.72 2.06 12.78
N GLU A 36 22.72 3.17 12.04
CA GLU A 36 23.69 4.24 12.26
C GLU A 36 23.43 4.88 13.65
N LYS A 37 24.48 5.33 14.30
CA LYS A 37 24.39 5.99 15.60
C LYS A 37 23.48 7.24 15.47
N GLY A 38 22.37 7.27 16.21
CA GLY A 38 21.39 8.36 16.15
C GLY A 38 20.20 8.14 15.19
N GLY A 39 20.20 7.09 14.36
CA GLY A 39 19.07 6.74 13.53
C GLY A 39 17.90 6.15 14.33
N ILE A 40 16.67 6.36 13.85
CA ILE A 40 15.45 5.81 14.48
C ILE A 40 15.01 4.56 13.75
N VAL A 41 14.86 3.47 14.49
CA VAL A 41 14.25 2.23 13.99
C VAL A 41 12.73 2.43 13.89
N ARG A 42 12.19 2.13 12.70
CA ARG A 42 10.76 2.11 12.42
C ARG A 42 10.32 0.69 12.09
N THR A 43 9.13 0.33 12.55
CA THR A 43 8.53 -0.98 12.26
C THR A 43 7.13 -0.78 11.70
N ALA A 44 6.83 -1.46 10.60
CA ALA A 44 5.51 -1.54 10.02
C ALA A 44 5.07 -3.01 10.01
N SER A 45 3.78 -3.26 10.23
CA SER A 45 3.23 -4.62 10.21
C SER A 45 1.85 -4.64 9.58
N ARG A 46 1.57 -5.69 8.79
CA ARG A 46 0.26 -5.90 8.20
C ARG A 46 -0.11 -7.37 8.19
N LEU A 47 -1.40 -7.63 8.40
CA LEU A 47 -2.03 -8.95 8.27
C LEU A 47 -2.95 -8.91 7.05
N TRP A 48 -2.93 -9.99 6.25
CA TRP A 48 -3.73 -10.18 5.06
C TRP A 48 -4.49 -11.50 5.17
N LEU A 49 -5.80 -11.45 4.93
CA LEU A 49 -6.71 -12.59 5.13
C LEU A 49 -7.44 -12.92 3.83
N GLU A 50 -7.41 -14.20 3.43
CA GLU A 50 -8.23 -14.71 2.33
C GLU A 50 -9.72 -14.47 2.61
N GLY A 51 -10.44 -13.97 1.61
CA GLY A 51 -11.86 -13.65 1.70
C GLY A 51 -12.17 -12.28 2.34
N ILE A 52 -11.16 -11.57 2.85
CA ILE A 52 -11.26 -10.20 3.40
C ILE A 52 -10.43 -9.24 2.54
N ASP A 53 -9.11 -9.44 2.50
CA ASP A 53 -8.17 -8.55 1.80
C ASP A 53 -7.90 -8.99 0.35
N PHE A 54 -8.12 -10.25 0.04
CA PHE A 54 -7.93 -10.83 -1.29
C PHE A 54 -8.80 -12.09 -1.50
N ASP A 55 -9.05 -12.41 -2.77
CA ASP A 55 -9.75 -13.62 -3.17
C ASP A 55 -8.90 -14.42 -4.18
N LEU A 56 -8.51 -15.63 -3.83
CA LEU A 56 -7.69 -16.52 -4.66
C LEU A 56 -8.38 -16.96 -5.97
N THR A 57 -9.68 -16.72 -6.12
CA THR A 57 -10.39 -17.01 -7.38
C THR A 57 -9.87 -16.17 -8.53
N TYR A 58 -9.44 -14.92 -8.25
CA TYR A 58 -8.94 -13.98 -9.27
C TYR A 58 -7.61 -13.32 -8.92
N PHE A 59 -7.05 -13.57 -7.72
CA PHE A 59 -5.79 -12.95 -7.31
C PHE A 59 -4.61 -13.90 -7.57
N PRO A 60 -3.71 -13.59 -8.53
CA PRO A 60 -2.52 -14.41 -8.77
C PRO A 60 -1.58 -14.37 -7.55
N LEU A 61 -1.13 -15.53 -7.09
CA LEU A 61 -0.31 -15.67 -5.87
C LEU A 61 0.98 -14.85 -5.91
N LYS A 62 1.64 -14.78 -7.07
CA LYS A 62 2.83 -13.95 -7.25
C LYS A 62 2.54 -12.46 -7.03
N HIS A 63 1.45 -11.95 -7.60
CA HIS A 63 1.03 -10.56 -7.37
C HIS A 63 0.61 -10.31 -5.93
N LEU A 64 -0.04 -11.29 -5.30
CA LEU A 64 -0.43 -11.20 -3.89
C LEU A 64 0.80 -11.04 -2.98
N GLY A 65 1.82 -11.89 -3.18
CA GLY A 65 3.08 -11.79 -2.43
C GLY A 65 3.74 -10.42 -2.59
N TYR A 66 3.79 -9.92 -3.82
CA TYR A 66 4.32 -8.59 -4.13
C TYR A 66 3.51 -7.49 -3.42
N LYS A 67 2.19 -7.48 -3.57
CA LYS A 67 1.29 -6.50 -2.93
C LYS A 67 1.45 -6.47 -1.40
N CYS A 68 1.56 -7.64 -0.78
CA CYS A 68 1.71 -7.73 0.68
C CYS A 68 3.00 -7.05 1.18
N VAL A 69 4.10 -7.17 0.46
CA VAL A 69 5.34 -6.47 0.80
C VAL A 69 5.17 -4.97 0.59
N VAL A 70 4.72 -4.53 -0.60
CA VAL A 70 4.54 -3.10 -0.94
C VAL A 70 3.62 -2.41 0.06
N GLY A 71 2.46 -3.02 0.39
CA GLY A 71 1.51 -2.46 1.34
C GLY A 71 2.06 -2.39 2.77
N THR A 72 3.08 -3.19 3.11
CA THR A 72 3.74 -3.13 4.41
C THR A 72 4.87 -2.09 4.43
N VAL A 73 5.76 -2.10 3.42
CA VAL A 73 6.90 -1.16 3.38
C VAL A 73 6.49 0.27 3.09
N GLY A 74 5.32 0.48 2.49
CA GLY A 74 4.77 1.81 2.23
C GLY A 74 4.67 2.69 3.49
N GLU A 75 4.35 2.10 4.65
CA GLU A 75 4.32 2.81 5.93
C GLU A 75 5.73 3.24 6.39
N LEU A 76 6.77 2.49 6.05
CA LEU A 76 8.15 2.88 6.33
C LEU A 76 8.54 4.08 5.48
N TYR A 77 8.27 4.06 4.17
CA TYR A 77 8.52 5.20 3.29
C TYR A 77 7.74 6.45 3.71
N ALA A 78 6.47 6.28 4.09
CA ALA A 78 5.67 7.38 4.63
C ALA A 78 6.29 7.99 5.89
N SER A 79 6.96 7.19 6.72
CA SER A 79 7.70 7.66 7.89
C SER A 79 9.15 8.08 7.61
N LEU A 80 9.55 8.18 6.33
CA LEU A 80 10.92 8.50 5.88
C LEU A 80 11.96 7.48 6.35
N ALA A 81 11.56 6.22 6.47
CA ALA A 81 12.45 5.11 6.81
C ALA A 81 12.74 4.26 5.57
N ARG A 82 14.00 3.88 5.39
CA ARG A 82 14.42 2.94 4.36
C ARG A 82 14.22 1.52 4.88
N PRO A 83 13.41 0.66 4.21
CA PRO A 83 13.24 -0.74 4.60
C PRO A 83 14.57 -1.49 4.62
N GLN A 84 14.77 -2.41 5.56
CA GLN A 84 15.99 -3.22 5.65
C GLN A 84 15.69 -4.71 5.77
N SER A 85 14.61 -5.06 6.43
CA SER A 85 14.26 -6.46 6.66
C SER A 85 12.75 -6.67 6.65
N ILE A 86 12.36 -7.90 6.30
CA ILE A 86 11.00 -8.41 6.45
C ILE A 86 10.99 -9.71 7.26
N SER A 87 9.96 -9.87 8.06
CA SER A 87 9.63 -11.12 8.74
C SER A 87 8.25 -11.57 8.27
N VAL A 88 8.19 -12.75 7.65
CA VAL A 88 7.00 -13.27 7.00
C VAL A 88 6.48 -14.49 7.76
N ARG A 89 5.19 -14.50 8.04
CA ARG A 89 4.48 -15.64 8.62
C ARG A 89 3.31 -16.00 7.72
N LEU A 90 3.29 -17.24 7.23
CA LEU A 90 2.25 -17.74 6.33
C LEU A 90 1.43 -18.83 7.02
N GLY A 91 0.14 -18.58 7.16
CA GLY A 91 -0.84 -19.60 7.52
C GLY A 91 -1.33 -20.29 6.25
N ILE A 92 -0.86 -21.52 5.99
CA ILE A 92 -1.11 -22.24 4.74
C ILE A 92 -2.34 -23.15 4.87
N SER A 93 -3.32 -22.91 4.01
CA SER A 93 -4.47 -23.78 3.86
C SER A 93 -4.09 -25.11 3.17
N ALA A 94 -4.72 -26.19 3.55
CA ALA A 94 -4.55 -27.50 2.89
C ALA A 94 -4.95 -27.51 1.39
N LYS A 95 -5.60 -26.45 0.90
CA LYS A 95 -5.93 -26.26 -0.52
C LYS A 95 -4.73 -25.85 -1.37
N LEU A 96 -3.67 -25.34 -0.76
CA LEU A 96 -2.48 -24.87 -1.45
C LEU A 96 -1.39 -25.94 -1.42
N ASP A 97 -0.78 -26.18 -2.57
CA ASP A 97 0.40 -27.02 -2.71
C ASP A 97 1.71 -26.20 -2.66
N LEU A 98 2.86 -26.88 -2.62
CA LEU A 98 4.15 -26.20 -2.55
C LEU A 98 4.43 -25.31 -3.78
N PRO A 99 4.15 -25.73 -5.04
CA PRO A 99 4.29 -24.84 -6.19
C PRO A 99 3.51 -23.52 -6.04
N GLN A 100 2.29 -23.55 -5.54
CA GLN A 100 1.47 -22.37 -5.33
C GLN A 100 2.06 -21.45 -4.24
N VAL A 101 2.55 -22.02 -3.14
CA VAL A 101 3.23 -21.23 -2.10
C VAL A 101 4.58 -20.70 -2.60
N THR A 102 5.25 -21.41 -3.48
CA THR A 102 6.46 -20.92 -4.15
C THR A 102 6.15 -19.70 -5.03
N GLU A 103 5.03 -19.68 -5.75
CA GLU A 103 4.61 -18.49 -6.51
C GLU A 103 4.35 -17.28 -5.60
N LEU A 104 3.70 -17.49 -4.46
CA LEU A 104 3.50 -16.43 -3.45
C LEU A 104 4.85 -15.92 -2.94
N TRP A 105 5.77 -16.82 -2.60
CA TRP A 105 7.11 -16.49 -2.11
C TRP A 105 7.93 -15.75 -3.16
N ASN A 106 7.87 -16.15 -4.43
CA ASN A 106 8.52 -15.46 -5.54
C ASN A 106 8.03 -14.00 -5.67
N GLY A 107 6.75 -13.75 -5.42
CA GLY A 107 6.22 -12.39 -5.38
C GLY A 107 6.76 -11.56 -4.23
N ILE A 108 6.86 -12.16 -3.03
CA ILE A 108 7.47 -11.54 -1.85
C ILE A 108 8.95 -11.22 -2.12
N CYS A 109 9.69 -12.15 -2.70
CA CYS A 109 11.11 -11.96 -3.03
C CYS A 109 11.30 -10.85 -4.07
N ALA A 110 10.48 -10.81 -5.13
CA ALA A 110 10.58 -9.79 -6.16
C ALA A 110 10.36 -8.38 -5.61
N ALA A 111 9.33 -8.20 -4.76
CA ALA A 111 9.10 -6.92 -4.10
C ALA A 111 10.23 -6.58 -3.11
N ALA A 112 10.72 -7.55 -2.35
CA ALA A 112 11.82 -7.32 -1.42
C ALA A 112 13.11 -6.90 -2.13
N GLU A 113 13.40 -7.47 -3.29
CA GLU A 113 14.55 -7.10 -4.13
C GLU A 113 14.39 -5.68 -4.68
N GLU A 114 13.22 -5.34 -5.23
CA GLU A 114 12.90 -4.01 -5.75
C GLU A 114 13.00 -2.93 -4.67
N HIS A 115 12.60 -3.25 -3.44
CA HIS A 115 12.65 -2.35 -2.29
C HIS A 115 13.96 -2.44 -1.47
N HIS A 116 15.03 -3.01 -2.05
CA HIS A 116 16.37 -3.10 -1.46
C HIS A 116 16.42 -3.79 -0.09
N ILE A 117 15.47 -4.70 0.18
CA ILE A 117 15.41 -5.46 1.43
C ILE A 117 16.39 -6.62 1.35
N SER A 118 17.43 -6.58 2.18
CA SER A 118 18.51 -7.56 2.16
C SER A 118 18.33 -8.74 3.11
N ARG A 119 17.30 -8.71 3.96
CA ARG A 119 17.06 -9.71 5.01
C ARG A 119 15.61 -10.12 5.07
N ALA A 120 15.37 -11.42 5.02
CA ALA A 120 14.05 -12.00 5.20
C ALA A 120 14.09 -13.17 6.18
N ASP A 121 13.02 -13.31 6.94
CA ASP A 121 12.73 -14.44 7.83
C ASP A 121 11.36 -15.00 7.46
N LEU A 122 11.23 -16.33 7.41
CA LEU A 122 10.01 -17.02 6.99
C LEU A 122 9.65 -18.13 7.96
N ASP A 123 8.36 -18.15 8.37
CA ASP A 123 7.78 -19.29 9.06
C ASP A 123 6.45 -19.70 8.44
N LEU A 124 6.17 -21.00 8.44
CA LEU A 124 4.96 -21.60 7.89
C LEU A 124 4.18 -22.32 8.99
N ILE A 125 2.88 -22.04 9.08
CA ILE A 125 1.97 -22.72 10.00
C ILE A 125 0.73 -23.23 9.25
N PRO A 126 0.12 -24.34 9.67
CA PRO A 126 -1.14 -24.77 9.10
C PRO A 126 -2.28 -23.77 9.39
N SER A 127 -3.14 -23.52 8.41
CA SER A 127 -4.36 -22.72 8.56
C SER A 127 -5.58 -23.52 8.14
N ARG A 128 -6.65 -23.42 8.93
CA ARG A 128 -7.97 -23.99 8.57
C ARG A 128 -8.89 -22.98 7.90
N ASN A 129 -8.57 -21.70 8.00
CA ASN A 129 -9.44 -20.59 7.58
C ASN A 129 -8.96 -19.90 6.30
N GLY A 130 -8.27 -20.63 5.41
CA GLY A 130 -7.70 -20.07 4.18
C GLY A 130 -6.25 -19.61 4.36
N LEU A 131 -5.73 -18.92 3.33
CA LEU A 131 -4.39 -18.34 3.35
C LEU A 131 -4.37 -17.10 4.23
N THR A 132 -3.41 -17.05 5.14
CA THR A 132 -3.14 -15.90 5.99
C THR A 132 -1.70 -15.47 5.79
N ILE A 133 -1.46 -14.18 5.55
CA ILE A 133 -0.13 -13.62 5.34
C ILE A 133 0.10 -12.52 6.36
N SER A 134 1.14 -12.64 7.18
CA SER A 134 1.59 -11.57 8.08
C SER A 134 3.00 -11.15 7.69
N ILE A 135 3.19 -9.86 7.46
CA ILE A 135 4.50 -9.28 7.17
C ILE A 135 4.80 -8.20 8.20
N VAL A 136 5.96 -8.29 8.80
CA VAL A 136 6.55 -7.22 9.61
C VAL A 136 7.78 -6.73 8.88
N SER A 137 7.87 -5.44 8.60
CA SER A 137 9.04 -4.81 8.01
C SER A 137 9.67 -3.84 8.99
N THR A 138 11.00 -3.80 9.00
CA THR A 138 11.76 -2.87 9.81
C THR A 138 12.68 -2.05 8.93
N GLY A 139 12.75 -0.75 9.21
CA GLY A 139 13.56 0.21 8.47
C GLY A 139 14.21 1.23 9.39
N LEU A 140 15.07 2.06 8.80
CA LEU A 140 15.81 3.11 9.50
C LEU A 140 15.50 4.48 8.91
N THR A 141 15.16 5.43 9.78
CA THR A 141 15.16 6.86 9.49
C THR A 141 16.55 7.41 9.82
N SER A 142 17.15 8.23 8.93
CA SER A 142 18.48 8.80 9.20
C SER A 142 18.45 9.77 10.38
N PRO A 143 19.58 9.97 11.08
CA PRO A 143 19.69 10.98 12.13
C PRO A 143 19.30 12.37 11.63
N GLU A 144 19.76 12.76 10.46
CA GLU A 144 19.50 14.05 9.81
C GLU A 144 18.01 14.34 9.66
N VAL A 145 17.23 13.37 9.14
CA VAL A 145 15.77 13.49 9.01
C VAL A 145 15.12 13.64 10.38
N SER A 146 15.59 12.87 11.38
CA SER A 146 15.02 12.87 12.73
C SER A 146 15.24 14.21 13.45
N GLU A 147 16.40 14.84 13.25
CA GLU A 147 16.78 16.10 13.90
C GLU A 147 16.17 17.32 13.20
N ASN A 148 16.04 17.28 11.88
CA ASN A 148 15.61 18.42 11.07
C ASN A 148 14.12 18.43 10.71
N ARG A 149 13.37 17.39 11.08
CA ARG A 149 11.92 17.32 10.82
C ARG A 149 11.19 18.38 11.63
N LYS A 150 10.52 19.32 10.93
CA LYS A 150 9.80 20.44 11.53
C LYS A 150 8.31 20.13 11.67
N SER A 151 7.66 20.81 12.61
CA SER A 151 6.20 20.81 12.71
C SER A 151 5.56 21.43 11.47
N ALA A 152 4.41 20.92 11.08
CA ALA A 152 3.65 21.46 9.96
C ALA A 152 3.01 22.81 10.29
N ASN A 153 2.77 23.61 9.26
CA ASN A 153 2.10 24.89 9.37
C ASN A 153 0.88 24.95 8.45
N SER A 154 -0.03 25.86 8.77
CA SER A 154 -1.12 26.21 7.85
C SER A 154 -0.53 26.67 6.52
N LYS A 155 -1.11 26.21 5.39
CA LYS A 155 -0.71 26.35 3.99
C LYS A 155 0.39 25.38 3.52
N ASP A 156 0.95 24.53 4.38
CA ASP A 156 1.81 23.45 3.90
C ASP A 156 1.03 22.53 2.98
N LEU A 157 1.69 22.01 1.96
CA LEU A 157 1.08 21.31 0.84
C LEU A 157 0.84 19.84 1.17
N ILE A 158 -0.28 19.31 0.73
CA ILE A 158 -0.58 17.88 0.79
C ILE A 158 -0.35 17.31 -0.60
N CYS A 159 0.68 16.47 -0.73
CA CYS A 159 1.16 15.93 -2.00
C CYS A 159 1.04 14.41 -2.00
N ILE A 160 0.49 13.83 -3.08
CA ILE A 160 0.29 12.38 -3.22
C ILE A 160 1.09 11.81 -4.38
N SER A 161 1.66 10.62 -4.19
CA SER A 161 2.36 9.86 -5.24
C SER A 161 1.38 9.09 -6.11
N GLY A 162 1.24 9.50 -7.38
CA GLY A 162 0.43 8.77 -8.37
C GLY A 162 -1.09 8.84 -8.14
N ASN A 163 -1.82 7.96 -8.83
CA ASN A 163 -3.27 7.97 -8.94
C ASN A 163 -3.97 7.20 -7.83
N VAL A 164 -5.22 7.56 -7.50
CA VAL A 164 -6.02 6.94 -6.44
C VAL A 164 -7.42 6.52 -6.93
N GLY A 165 -8.08 5.67 -6.13
CA GLY A 165 -9.40 5.10 -6.44
C GLY A 165 -9.35 3.95 -7.43
N GLY A 166 -8.20 3.75 -8.09
CA GLY A 166 -8.01 2.71 -9.10
C GLY A 166 -8.06 1.31 -8.53
N ALA A 167 -7.45 1.07 -7.39
CA ALA A 167 -7.43 -0.24 -6.77
C ALA A 167 -8.84 -0.72 -6.37
N PHE A 168 -9.64 0.14 -5.75
CA PHE A 168 -11.02 -0.20 -5.38
C PHE A 168 -11.90 -0.48 -6.60
N LEU A 169 -11.79 0.33 -7.65
CA LEU A 169 -12.53 0.10 -8.91
C LEU A 169 -12.06 -1.18 -9.59
N GLY A 170 -10.75 -1.46 -9.61
CA GLY A 170 -10.17 -2.68 -10.16
C GLY A 170 -10.65 -3.94 -9.44
N MET A 171 -10.65 -3.92 -8.11
CA MET A 171 -11.22 -4.99 -7.28
C MET A 171 -12.71 -5.18 -7.61
N SER A 172 -13.48 -4.09 -7.66
CA SER A 172 -14.92 -4.14 -7.93
C SER A 172 -15.24 -4.71 -9.33
N LEU A 173 -14.38 -4.46 -10.33
CA LEU A 173 -14.48 -5.08 -11.66
C LEU A 173 -14.24 -6.58 -11.58
N LEU A 174 -13.21 -7.04 -10.88
CA LEU A 174 -12.91 -8.47 -10.69
C LEU A 174 -14.05 -9.19 -9.96
N GLU A 175 -14.58 -8.58 -8.91
CA GLU A 175 -15.75 -9.09 -8.19
C GLU A 175 -17.01 -9.18 -9.08
N ALA A 176 -17.22 -8.18 -9.94
CA ALA A 176 -18.34 -8.20 -10.89
C ALA A 176 -18.20 -9.32 -11.92
N GLU A 177 -16.99 -9.55 -12.44
CA GLU A 177 -16.72 -10.66 -13.37
C GLU A 177 -16.87 -12.02 -12.67
N LYS A 178 -16.32 -12.21 -11.46
CA LYS A 178 -16.50 -13.42 -10.67
C LYS A 178 -17.99 -13.77 -10.52
N ARG A 179 -18.83 -12.80 -10.13
CA ARG A 179 -20.27 -13.00 -9.99
C ARG A 179 -20.97 -13.40 -11.30
N LYS A 180 -20.48 -12.95 -12.46
CA LYS A 180 -21.01 -13.37 -13.77
C LYS A 180 -20.70 -14.83 -14.04
N PHE A 181 -19.46 -15.28 -13.82
CA PHE A 181 -19.05 -16.68 -14.01
C PHE A 181 -19.79 -17.63 -13.05
N GLU A 182 -19.95 -17.23 -11.79
CA GLU A 182 -20.71 -18.00 -10.80
C GLU A 182 -22.18 -18.20 -11.23
N LYS A 183 -22.82 -17.13 -11.75
CA LYS A 183 -24.19 -17.19 -12.25
C LYS A 183 -24.33 -18.01 -13.53
N ALA A 184 -23.35 -17.96 -14.41
CA ALA A 184 -23.36 -18.70 -15.67
C ALA A 184 -23.05 -20.20 -15.46
N GLY A 185 -22.46 -20.59 -14.32
CA GLY A 185 -21.97 -21.94 -14.05
C GLY A 185 -20.79 -22.35 -14.94
N ASP A 186 -20.19 -21.39 -15.64
CA ASP A 186 -19.05 -21.58 -16.55
C ASP A 186 -17.84 -20.78 -16.06
N LEU A 187 -16.81 -21.47 -15.59
CA LEU A 187 -15.56 -20.89 -15.10
C LEU A 187 -14.46 -20.84 -16.17
N THR A 188 -14.77 -21.15 -17.44
CA THR A 188 -13.79 -21.22 -18.53
C THR A 188 -13.72 -19.96 -19.36
N GLY A 189 -14.62 -19.00 -19.15
CA GLY A 189 -14.65 -17.74 -19.86
C GLY A 189 -13.48 -16.81 -19.52
N THR A 190 -13.15 -15.88 -20.42
CA THR A 190 -12.17 -14.83 -20.17
C THR A 190 -12.87 -13.60 -19.63
N PRO A 191 -12.39 -13.01 -18.51
CA PRO A 191 -12.97 -11.79 -17.96
C PRO A 191 -12.88 -10.61 -18.95
N ASP A 192 -13.96 -9.82 -19.09
CA ASP A 192 -14.01 -8.62 -19.92
C ASP A 192 -13.42 -7.41 -19.16
N ILE A 193 -12.11 -7.46 -18.93
CA ILE A 193 -11.36 -6.45 -18.14
C ILE A 193 -10.24 -5.78 -18.92
N GLU A 194 -9.99 -6.16 -20.17
CA GLU A 194 -8.84 -5.64 -20.95
C GLU A 194 -8.84 -4.09 -21.04
N LYS A 195 -10.02 -3.50 -21.20
CA LYS A 195 -10.18 -2.05 -21.22
C LYS A 195 -9.79 -1.39 -19.89
N TYR A 196 -9.84 -2.11 -18.78
CA TYR A 196 -9.63 -1.62 -17.43
C TYR A 196 -8.35 -2.17 -16.80
N LYS A 197 -7.42 -2.67 -17.61
CA LYS A 197 -6.19 -3.30 -17.12
C LYS A 197 -5.37 -2.43 -16.15
N MET A 198 -5.41 -1.10 -16.30
CA MET A 198 -4.73 -0.18 -15.40
C MET A 198 -5.37 -0.19 -14.00
N LEU A 199 -6.70 -0.18 -13.91
CA LEU A 199 -7.43 -0.26 -12.65
C LEU A 199 -7.20 -1.61 -11.95
N VAL A 200 -7.31 -2.69 -12.72
CA VAL A 200 -7.03 -4.05 -12.22
C VAL A 200 -5.58 -4.18 -11.78
N GLY A 201 -4.66 -3.61 -12.55
CA GLY A 201 -3.23 -3.55 -12.19
C GLY A 201 -2.99 -2.79 -10.89
N ALA A 202 -3.65 -1.65 -10.68
CA ALA A 202 -3.54 -0.87 -9.45
C ALA A 202 -3.95 -1.69 -8.20
N TYR A 203 -4.94 -2.57 -8.33
CA TYR A 203 -5.35 -3.48 -7.26
C TYR A 203 -4.41 -4.66 -7.05
N LEU A 204 -4.02 -5.34 -8.16
CA LEU A 204 -3.25 -6.59 -8.10
C LEU A 204 -1.76 -6.36 -7.83
N LYS A 205 -1.19 -5.27 -8.36
CA LYS A 205 0.24 -4.95 -8.27
C LYS A 205 0.43 -3.46 -8.04
N PRO A 206 0.15 -2.95 -6.83
CA PRO A 206 0.46 -1.56 -6.49
C PRO A 206 1.97 -1.32 -6.53
N GLU A 207 2.39 -0.11 -6.86
CA GLU A 207 3.79 0.27 -6.99
C GLU A 207 4.10 1.49 -6.12
N ILE A 208 5.24 1.46 -5.45
CA ILE A 208 5.80 2.57 -4.67
C ILE A 208 7.25 2.76 -5.13
N ASN A 209 7.67 4.01 -5.35
CA ASN A 209 9.07 4.31 -5.66
C ASN A 209 9.98 3.94 -4.47
N PRO A 210 10.89 2.95 -4.62
CA PRO A 210 11.77 2.50 -3.54
C PRO A 210 12.82 3.55 -3.14
N ASP A 211 13.11 4.50 -4.03
CA ASP A 211 14.16 5.51 -3.84
C ASP A 211 13.64 6.84 -3.27
N ILE A 212 12.33 6.94 -3.03
CA ILE A 212 11.66 8.20 -2.62
C ILE A 212 12.32 8.88 -1.41
N VAL A 213 12.80 8.11 -0.43
CA VAL A 213 13.46 8.68 0.77
C VAL A 213 14.83 9.26 0.42
N SER A 214 15.54 8.65 -0.53
CA SER A 214 16.82 9.15 -1.05
C SER A 214 16.62 10.43 -1.86
N GLU A 215 15.67 10.41 -2.79
CA GLU A 215 15.32 11.57 -3.63
C GLU A 215 14.90 12.78 -2.81
N LEU A 216 14.10 12.58 -1.75
CA LEU A 216 13.73 13.67 -0.81
C LEU A 216 14.94 14.24 -0.09
N SER A 217 15.87 13.39 0.34
CA SER A 217 17.12 13.80 1.00
C SER A 217 18.00 14.61 0.04
N ASP A 218 18.16 14.15 -1.19
CA ASP A 218 18.97 14.80 -2.23
C ASP A 218 18.43 16.19 -2.61
N SER A 219 17.10 16.38 -2.54
CA SER A 219 16.42 17.67 -2.78
C SER A 219 16.31 18.55 -1.53
N ASP A 220 16.90 18.16 -0.40
CA ASP A 220 16.79 18.86 0.89
C ASP A 220 15.33 19.13 1.29
N ILE A 221 14.46 18.12 1.09
CA ILE A 221 13.05 18.17 1.44
C ILE A 221 12.77 17.16 2.55
N ILE A 222 12.34 17.65 3.71
CA ILE A 222 11.92 16.82 4.84
C ILE A 222 10.42 17.09 5.08
N PRO A 223 9.52 16.21 4.63
CA PRO A 223 8.09 16.32 4.92
C PRO A 223 7.80 16.34 6.42
N SER A 224 6.89 17.23 6.84
CA SER A 224 6.48 17.33 8.24
C SER A 224 5.70 16.08 8.67
N TYR A 225 4.85 15.55 7.79
CA TYR A 225 4.09 14.31 7.97
C TYR A 225 4.15 13.46 6.70
N GLY A 226 3.96 12.17 6.87
CA GLY A 226 3.77 11.24 5.78
C GLY A 226 2.82 10.13 6.18
N TYR A 227 1.96 9.72 5.24
CA TYR A 227 0.95 8.67 5.43
C TYR A 227 0.89 7.77 4.21
N LEU A 228 0.54 6.51 4.44
CA LEU A 228 0.12 5.62 3.38
C LEU A 228 -1.40 5.74 3.22
N ALA A 229 -1.88 6.04 2.00
CA ALA A 229 -3.30 6.10 1.68
C ALA A 229 -3.84 4.69 1.40
N ASP A 230 -3.81 3.84 2.41
CA ASP A 230 -4.22 2.43 2.34
C ASP A 230 -5.73 2.23 2.57
N ARG A 231 -6.40 3.19 3.21
CA ARG A 231 -7.85 3.19 3.48
C ARG A 231 -8.57 4.36 2.80
N GLY A 232 -7.94 4.96 1.80
CA GLY A 232 -8.45 6.12 1.08
C GLY A 232 -8.04 7.45 1.68
N LEU A 233 -8.31 8.53 0.92
CA LEU A 233 -7.87 9.88 1.28
C LEU A 233 -8.59 10.46 2.49
N ALA A 234 -9.85 10.05 2.75
CA ALA A 234 -10.60 10.56 3.88
C ALA A 234 -10.02 10.09 5.22
N ASP A 235 -9.64 8.79 5.34
CA ASP A 235 -8.94 8.28 6.52
C ASP A 235 -7.58 8.95 6.71
N MET A 236 -6.82 9.11 5.63
CA MET A 236 -5.53 9.83 5.67
C MET A 236 -5.72 11.27 6.17
N ALA A 237 -6.73 12.00 5.67
CA ALA A 237 -7.01 13.37 6.08
C ALA A 237 -7.40 13.48 7.57
N LYS A 238 -8.20 12.53 8.07
CA LYS A 238 -8.56 12.43 9.48
C LYS A 238 -7.34 12.16 10.37
N ARG A 239 -6.47 11.21 9.97
CA ARG A 239 -5.21 10.95 10.68
C ARG A 239 -4.33 12.20 10.71
N LEU A 240 -4.18 12.89 9.58
CA LEU A 240 -3.38 14.10 9.47
C LEU A 240 -3.93 15.24 10.34
N ASN A 241 -5.25 15.45 10.34
CA ASN A 241 -5.90 16.44 11.21
C ASN A 241 -5.64 16.15 12.70
N ARG A 242 -5.85 14.91 13.12
CA ARG A 242 -5.62 14.46 14.51
C ARG A 242 -4.16 14.66 14.93
N ASP A 243 -3.22 14.25 14.10
CA ASP A 243 -1.79 14.21 14.46
C ASP A 243 -1.13 15.60 14.36
N SER A 244 -1.60 16.47 13.46
CA SER A 244 -1.09 17.83 13.31
C SER A 244 -1.83 18.88 14.15
N GLY A 245 -3.07 18.61 14.52
CA GLY A 245 -3.96 19.61 15.13
C GLY A 245 -4.40 20.70 14.16
N LEU A 246 -4.12 20.56 12.85
CA LEU A 246 -4.44 21.53 11.80
C LEU A 246 -5.63 21.04 10.95
N GLY A 247 -6.38 21.95 10.36
CA GLY A 247 -7.39 21.62 9.38
C GLY A 247 -6.76 21.05 8.09
N VAL A 248 -7.54 20.22 7.39
CA VAL A 248 -7.11 19.58 6.13
C VAL A 248 -8.13 19.93 5.04
N LYS A 249 -7.66 20.55 3.95
CA LYS A 249 -8.43 20.81 2.74
C LYS A 249 -7.90 19.97 1.59
N LEU A 250 -8.75 19.10 1.04
CA LEU A 250 -8.48 18.39 -0.19
C LEU A 250 -9.33 18.97 -1.32
N TYR A 251 -8.77 19.14 -2.51
CA TYR A 251 -9.47 19.67 -3.68
C TYR A 251 -9.88 18.53 -4.61
N SER A 252 -11.17 18.31 -4.81
CA SER A 252 -11.67 17.19 -5.62
C SER A 252 -11.17 17.22 -7.07
N ASN A 253 -11.00 18.42 -7.64
CA ASN A 253 -10.48 18.61 -8.99
C ASN A 253 -8.94 18.48 -9.11
N GLN A 254 -8.23 18.34 -8.01
CA GLN A 254 -6.78 18.10 -7.97
C GLN A 254 -6.43 16.64 -7.68
N ILE A 255 -7.42 15.80 -7.38
CA ILE A 255 -7.19 14.38 -7.11
C ILE A 255 -6.84 13.68 -8.43
N PRO A 256 -5.68 13.00 -8.49
CA PRO A 256 -5.30 12.26 -9.68
C PRO A 256 -6.03 10.91 -9.70
N PHE A 257 -6.80 10.66 -10.75
CA PHE A 257 -7.52 9.41 -10.95
C PHE A 257 -6.79 8.49 -11.92
N GLU A 258 -6.87 7.18 -11.68
CA GLU A 258 -6.34 6.19 -12.62
C GLU A 258 -7.21 6.14 -13.91
N GLY A 259 -6.56 6.11 -15.03
CA GLY A 259 -7.09 5.88 -16.38
C GLY A 259 -8.61 5.99 -16.57
N ASN A 260 -9.26 4.85 -16.79
CA ASN A 260 -10.69 4.76 -17.07
C ASN A 260 -11.60 4.77 -15.82
N SER A 261 -11.19 5.41 -14.71
CA SER A 261 -11.93 5.40 -13.44
C SER A 261 -13.38 5.89 -13.57
N PHE A 262 -13.62 6.96 -14.32
CA PHE A 262 -14.98 7.50 -14.50
C PHE A 262 -15.88 6.58 -15.34
N GLU A 263 -15.31 5.91 -16.33
CA GLU A 263 -16.06 4.94 -17.13
C GLU A 263 -16.36 3.66 -16.34
N ALA A 264 -15.36 3.14 -15.61
CA ALA A 264 -15.55 2.00 -14.72
C ALA A 264 -16.58 2.32 -13.62
N GLY A 265 -16.50 3.51 -13.04
CA GLY A 265 -17.46 4.00 -12.06
C GLY A 265 -18.89 4.00 -12.58
N LYS A 266 -19.11 4.49 -13.81
CA LYS A 266 -20.42 4.44 -14.46
C LYS A 266 -20.90 3.00 -14.69
N LYS A 267 -20.01 2.09 -15.15
CA LYS A 267 -20.33 0.66 -15.36
C LYS A 267 -20.73 -0.03 -14.05
N LEU A 268 -20.06 0.31 -12.95
CA LEU A 268 -20.24 -0.30 -11.63
C LEU A 268 -21.28 0.43 -10.76
N ASN A 269 -21.76 1.59 -11.18
CA ASN A 269 -22.55 2.52 -10.36
C ASN A 269 -21.82 2.94 -9.07
N ILE A 270 -20.54 3.26 -9.19
CA ILE A 270 -19.65 3.72 -8.12
C ILE A 270 -19.12 5.10 -8.51
N ASP A 271 -19.23 6.08 -7.61
CA ASP A 271 -18.59 7.39 -7.79
C ASP A 271 -17.07 7.27 -7.64
N PRO A 272 -16.25 7.62 -8.65
CA PRO A 272 -14.79 7.57 -8.56
C PRO A 272 -14.21 8.45 -7.45
N VAL A 273 -14.85 9.58 -7.14
CA VAL A 273 -14.43 10.43 -6.02
C VAL A 273 -14.65 9.70 -4.70
N ALA A 274 -15.79 9.06 -4.51
CA ALA A 274 -16.05 8.24 -3.34
C ALA A 274 -15.07 7.04 -3.25
N ALA A 275 -14.71 6.42 -4.38
CA ALA A 275 -13.70 5.37 -4.45
C ALA A 275 -12.32 5.88 -4.01
N ALA A 276 -11.87 7.06 -4.44
CA ALA A 276 -10.61 7.66 -4.01
C ALA A 276 -10.63 8.04 -2.51
N MET A 277 -11.75 8.53 -2.02
CA MET A 277 -11.88 8.95 -0.62
C MET A 277 -11.92 7.77 0.36
N ASN A 278 -12.62 6.66 0.03
CA ASN A 278 -12.94 5.60 0.98
C ASN A 278 -12.65 4.17 0.47
N GLY A 279 -12.17 4.01 -0.76
CA GLY A 279 -11.95 2.68 -1.36
C GLY A 279 -10.73 1.95 -0.81
N GLY A 280 -9.62 2.66 -0.68
CA GLY A 280 -8.38 2.09 -0.19
C GLY A 280 -7.60 1.23 -1.21
N ASP A 281 -6.57 0.57 -0.71
CA ASP A 281 -5.68 -0.36 -1.42
C ASP A 281 -4.83 0.24 -2.57
N ASP A 282 -4.87 1.55 -2.75
CA ASP A 282 -4.00 2.24 -3.73
C ASP A 282 -2.54 2.30 -3.27
N PHE A 283 -2.29 2.20 -1.97
CA PHE A 283 -0.96 2.27 -1.33
C PHE A 283 -0.10 3.43 -1.81
N ARG A 284 -0.72 4.61 -2.02
CA ARG A 284 0.00 5.83 -2.40
C ARG A 284 0.53 6.54 -1.16
N ILE A 285 1.72 7.10 -1.29
CA ILE A 285 2.33 7.88 -0.21
C ILE A 285 1.81 9.33 -0.30
N VAL A 286 1.41 9.86 0.85
CA VAL A 286 1.05 11.27 0.99
C VAL A 286 2.08 11.93 1.89
N TYR A 287 2.64 13.03 1.43
CA TYR A 287 3.55 13.87 2.22
C TYR A 287 2.97 15.26 2.45
N VAL A 288 3.24 15.80 3.64
CA VAL A 288 3.02 17.22 3.94
C VAL A 288 4.33 17.95 3.73
N VAL A 289 4.38 18.74 2.66
CA VAL A 289 5.57 19.45 2.21
C VAL A 289 5.47 20.93 2.62
N PRO A 290 6.48 21.51 3.28
CA PRO A 290 6.49 22.93 3.60
C PRO A 290 6.27 23.80 2.36
N ILE A 291 5.38 24.80 2.45
CA ILE A 291 5.06 25.69 1.32
C ILE A 291 6.32 26.40 0.78
N SER A 292 7.32 26.65 1.61
CA SER A 292 8.60 27.23 1.19
C SER A 292 9.41 26.34 0.24
N LYS A 293 9.09 25.05 0.14
CA LYS A 293 9.73 24.08 -0.75
C LYS A 293 8.90 23.78 -2.03
N TYR A 294 7.83 24.55 -2.28
CA TYR A 294 6.91 24.33 -3.40
C TYR A 294 7.59 24.23 -4.75
N GLU A 295 8.46 25.21 -5.10
CA GLU A 295 9.11 25.23 -6.42
C GLU A 295 10.08 24.06 -6.60
N THR A 296 10.88 23.73 -5.60
CA THR A 296 11.79 22.57 -5.62
C THR A 296 10.99 21.28 -5.74
N PHE A 297 9.95 21.12 -4.91
CA PHE A 297 9.13 19.91 -4.93
C PHE A 297 8.43 19.72 -6.27
N ARG A 298 7.85 20.77 -6.84
CA ARG A 298 7.19 20.72 -8.14
C ARG A 298 8.15 20.38 -9.29
N HIS A 299 9.40 20.83 -9.22
CA HIS A 299 10.42 20.56 -10.21
C HIS A 299 10.93 19.11 -10.11
N ASP A 300 11.26 18.63 -8.92
CA ASP A 300 11.96 17.38 -8.69
C ASP A 300 11.00 16.17 -8.59
N PHE A 301 9.74 16.39 -8.15
CA PHE A 301 8.77 15.32 -7.86
C PHE A 301 7.53 15.41 -8.77
N GLN A 302 7.75 15.33 -10.09
CA GLN A 302 6.68 15.44 -11.09
C GLN A 302 5.65 14.29 -11.06
N THR A 303 5.98 13.17 -10.42
CA THR A 303 5.06 12.04 -10.19
C THR A 303 4.09 12.28 -9.04
N PHE A 304 4.31 13.35 -8.26
CA PHE A 304 3.41 13.75 -7.18
C PHE A 304 2.42 14.82 -7.66
N SER A 305 1.19 14.70 -7.18
CA SER A 305 0.14 15.70 -7.36
C SER A 305 -0.11 16.44 -6.05
N ILE A 306 -0.20 17.77 -6.10
CA ILE A 306 -0.63 18.58 -4.96
C ILE A 306 -2.15 18.52 -4.90
N ILE A 307 -2.69 17.81 -3.91
CA ILE A 307 -4.13 17.54 -3.79
C ILE A 307 -4.83 18.43 -2.75
N GLY A 308 -4.06 19.22 -1.99
CA GLY A 308 -4.61 20.03 -0.93
C GLY A 308 -3.56 20.77 -0.13
N HIS A 309 -3.98 21.32 0.98
CA HIS A 309 -3.11 22.01 1.93
C HIS A 309 -3.65 21.91 3.36
N LEU A 310 -2.79 22.15 4.32
CA LEU A 310 -3.17 22.34 5.73
C LEU A 310 -3.82 23.70 5.94
N ALA A 311 -4.89 23.72 6.71
CA ALA A 311 -5.65 24.91 7.03
C ALA A 311 -5.62 25.21 8.55
N LYS A 312 -6.31 26.24 8.97
CA LYS A 312 -6.49 26.49 10.40
C LYS A 312 -7.34 25.39 11.06
N PRO A 313 -7.15 25.12 12.36
CA PRO A 313 -7.84 24.02 13.06
C PRO A 313 -9.39 24.06 12.92
N GLU A 314 -9.98 25.25 12.86
CA GLU A 314 -11.43 25.44 12.83
C GLU A 314 -12.08 24.87 11.54
N VAL A 315 -11.28 24.63 10.51
CA VAL A 315 -11.77 24.08 9.23
C VAL A 315 -12.13 22.59 9.35
N GLY A 316 -11.47 21.86 10.27
CA GLY A 316 -11.61 20.41 10.35
C GLY A 316 -11.06 19.71 9.11
N THR A 317 -11.71 18.64 8.67
CA THR A 317 -11.35 17.89 7.45
C THR A 317 -12.40 18.05 6.39
N VAL A 318 -12.06 18.67 5.25
CA VAL A 318 -13.02 18.96 4.19
C VAL A 318 -12.47 18.60 2.81
N VAL A 319 -13.39 18.22 1.90
CA VAL A 319 -13.14 18.22 0.47
C VAL A 319 -13.79 19.47 -0.14
N VAL A 320 -13.02 20.18 -0.97
CA VAL A 320 -13.48 21.37 -1.68
C VAL A 320 -13.93 20.96 -3.07
N THR A 321 -15.18 21.26 -3.43
CA THR A 321 -15.71 20.98 -4.77
C THR A 321 -15.17 21.97 -5.80
N PRO A 322 -15.32 21.71 -7.11
CA PRO A 322 -14.90 22.66 -8.15
C PRO A 322 -15.59 24.04 -8.03
N GLU A 323 -16.79 24.07 -7.47
CA GLU A 323 -17.58 25.28 -7.22
C GLU A 323 -17.16 26.02 -5.95
N GLY A 324 -16.19 25.46 -5.18
CA GLY A 324 -15.66 26.05 -3.95
C GLY A 324 -16.46 25.71 -2.68
N ALA A 325 -17.42 24.79 -2.75
CA ALA A 325 -18.13 24.32 -1.55
C ALA A 325 -17.22 23.40 -0.72
N GLU A 326 -17.20 23.62 0.59
CA GLU A 326 -16.45 22.79 1.55
C GLU A 326 -17.40 21.75 2.16
N LEU A 327 -17.15 20.47 1.86
CA LEU A 327 -17.94 19.35 2.36
C LEU A 327 -17.12 18.56 3.39
N PRO A 328 -17.66 18.28 4.59
CA PRO A 328 -16.97 17.47 5.59
C PRO A 328 -16.59 16.09 5.05
N LEU A 329 -15.37 15.62 5.34
CA LEU A 329 -14.93 14.28 4.99
C LEU A 329 -15.45 13.27 6.01
N HIS A 330 -16.05 12.21 5.50
CA HIS A 330 -16.46 11.03 6.27
C HIS A 330 -15.54 9.86 5.91
N ALA A 331 -14.94 9.24 6.91
CA ALA A 331 -14.07 8.08 6.74
C ALA A 331 -14.64 6.89 7.53
N GLN A 332 -14.54 5.71 6.95
CA GLN A 332 -15.00 4.49 7.59
C GLN A 332 -14.23 4.24 8.91
N GLY A 333 -14.96 3.94 9.98
CA GLY A 333 -14.39 3.67 11.30
C GLY A 333 -14.15 4.91 12.17
N TRP A 334 -14.33 6.11 11.63
CA TRP A 334 -14.27 7.36 12.40
C TRP A 334 -15.68 7.79 12.84
N LYS A 335 -15.78 8.38 14.03
CA LYS A 335 -17.04 8.97 14.48
C LYS A 335 -17.30 10.28 13.71
N GLU A 336 -18.57 10.64 13.54
CA GLU A 336 -18.97 11.85 12.77
C GLU A 336 -18.37 13.15 13.31
N ASN A 337 -18.02 13.20 14.59
CA ASN A 337 -17.48 14.39 15.25
C ASN A 337 -15.96 14.30 15.54
N GLU A 338 -15.26 13.31 14.97
CA GLU A 338 -13.81 13.15 15.08
C GLU A 338 -13.09 13.56 13.81
#